data_274cc28de35382e9600de477f825f155
#
_entry.id   274cc28de35382e9600de477f825f155
#
_cell.length_a   1.000
_cell.length_b   1.000
_cell.length_c   1.000
_cell.angle_alpha   90.00
_cell.angle_beta   90.00
_cell.angle_gamma   90.00
#
_symmetry.space_group_name_H-M   'P 1'
#
loop_
_entity.id
_entity.type
_entity.pdbx_description
1 polymer ?
#
loop_
_entity_poly.entity_id
_entity_poly.type
_entity_poly.pdbx_seq_one_letter_code
_entity_poly.pdbx_strand_id
1 'polypeptide(L)'
;MSTLRVPYFPLREINGSFEPALSHAISDIVKSGWYLRGHRVADFEADFAASIGVSHCVGVGNGLDALTLTLQALRERYGWTSDCEVIVPAMTFVASALAVVRAGLTPVFADVDERCVMSAATVLPHLSERSRVLLPVHLYGLPAPMPELTELAREHGLLLVEDAAQAHGAVIGGKP
;
A
#
# COMPACT_ATOMS: atom_id res chain seq x y z
N MET A 1 9.25 44.54 5.85
CA MET A 1 8.27 43.45 6.11
C MET A 1 8.85 42.17 5.57
N SER A 2 9.21 41.23 6.45
CA SER A 2 9.67 39.90 6.03
C SER A 2 8.47 39.16 5.42
N THR A 3 8.53 38.83 4.13
CA THR A 3 7.51 37.99 3.51
C THR A 3 7.61 36.59 4.10
N LEU A 4 6.58 36.19 4.83
CA LEU A 4 6.46 34.81 5.34
C LEU A 4 6.48 33.86 4.13
N ARG A 5 7.56 33.08 3.98
CA ARG A 5 7.64 32.02 2.97
C ARG A 5 7.21 30.72 3.63
N VAL A 6 6.08 30.19 3.22
CA VAL A 6 5.64 28.85 3.61
C VAL A 6 6.16 27.86 2.54
N PRO A 7 7.11 27.01 2.87
CA PRO A 7 7.59 26.00 1.91
C PRO A 7 6.50 24.97 1.64
N TYR A 8 6.41 24.49 0.40
CA TYR A 8 5.46 23.44 0.02
C TYR A 8 5.70 22.15 0.81
N PHE A 9 6.96 21.77 0.98
CA PHE A 9 7.37 20.61 1.77
C PHE A 9 8.71 20.88 2.47
N PRO A 10 8.72 21.12 3.79
CA PRO A 10 9.91 21.55 4.53
C PRO A 10 10.81 20.38 4.93
N LEU A 11 11.34 19.64 3.95
CA LEU A 11 12.19 18.44 4.18
C LEU A 11 13.38 18.71 5.10
N ARG A 12 13.99 19.89 5.01
CA ARG A 12 15.14 20.25 5.84
C ARG A 12 14.79 20.28 7.32
N GLU A 13 13.66 20.89 7.65
CA GLU A 13 13.16 20.97 9.02
C GLU A 13 12.73 19.59 9.54
N ILE A 14 12.04 18.81 8.69
CA ILE A 14 11.63 17.45 9.01
C ILE A 14 12.87 16.58 9.30
N ASN A 15 13.85 16.55 8.41
CA ASN A 15 15.07 15.77 8.60
C ASN A 15 15.86 16.26 9.83
N GLY A 16 15.89 17.57 10.06
CA GLY A 16 16.53 18.16 11.24
C GLY A 16 15.96 17.68 12.57
N SER A 17 14.67 17.30 12.62
CA SER A 17 14.06 16.75 13.83
C SER A 17 14.55 15.33 14.19
N PHE A 18 15.17 14.63 13.24
CA PHE A 18 15.72 13.29 13.44
C PHE A 18 17.26 13.30 13.66
N GLU A 19 17.88 14.49 13.67
CA GLU A 19 19.33 14.58 13.96
C GLU A 19 19.61 14.50 15.48
N PRO A 20 20.73 13.89 15.91
CA PRO A 20 21.82 13.32 15.08
C PRO A 20 21.61 11.87 14.67
N ALA A 21 20.49 11.25 15.04
CA ALA A 21 20.25 9.81 14.82
C ALA A 21 20.26 9.43 13.33
N LEU A 22 19.70 10.28 12.47
CA LEU A 22 19.66 10.06 11.02
C LEU A 22 21.07 10.02 10.42
N SER A 23 21.89 11.02 10.72
CA SER A 23 23.29 11.09 10.23
C SER A 23 24.13 9.93 10.75
N HIS A 24 23.96 9.51 12.00
CA HIS A 24 24.66 8.36 12.56
C HIS A 24 24.27 7.07 11.83
N ALA A 25 22.96 6.81 11.61
CA ALA A 25 22.49 5.62 10.91
C ALA A 25 23.04 5.52 9.48
N ILE A 26 23.06 6.63 8.75
CA ILE A 26 23.64 6.70 7.39
C ILE A 26 25.14 6.41 7.43
N SER A 27 25.88 7.05 8.36
CA SER A 27 27.32 6.86 8.51
C SER A 27 27.69 5.41 8.84
N ASP A 28 26.92 4.75 9.69
CA ASP A 28 27.14 3.35 10.07
C ASP A 28 26.96 2.41 8.88
N ILE A 29 25.94 2.63 8.05
CA ILE A 29 25.74 1.84 6.83
C ILE A 29 26.93 2.03 5.87
N VAL A 30 27.35 3.29 5.64
CA VAL A 30 28.50 3.59 4.76
C VAL A 30 29.77 2.93 5.26
N LYS A 31 30.05 3.03 6.57
CA LYS A 31 31.26 2.42 7.19
C LYS A 31 31.22 0.89 7.14
N SER A 32 30.06 0.28 7.26
CA SER A 32 29.92 -1.18 7.21
C SER A 32 30.18 -1.76 5.83
N GLY A 33 29.95 -0.97 4.76
CA GLY A 33 29.98 -1.46 3.37
C GLY A 33 28.85 -2.43 3.03
N TRP A 34 27.92 -2.69 3.94
CA TRP A 34 26.80 -3.63 3.73
C TRP A 34 25.51 -2.87 3.42
N TYR A 35 25.24 -2.66 2.13
CA TYR A 35 24.18 -1.81 1.63
C TYR A 35 22.85 -2.52 1.33
N LEU A 36 22.90 -3.85 1.09
CA LEU A 36 21.73 -4.60 0.65
C LEU A 36 21.40 -5.72 1.65
N ARG A 37 20.12 -5.80 2.06
CA ARG A 37 19.60 -6.84 2.94
C ARG A 37 20.41 -7.03 4.23
N GLY A 38 20.93 -5.92 4.76
CA GLY A 38 21.67 -5.89 6.02
C GLY A 38 20.74 -5.83 7.23
N HIS A 39 21.36 -5.80 8.43
CA HIS A 39 20.60 -5.73 9.70
C HIS A 39 19.62 -4.57 9.77
N ARG A 40 19.95 -3.40 9.19
CA ARG A 40 19.05 -2.24 9.19
C ARG A 40 17.74 -2.49 8.45
N VAL A 41 17.77 -3.31 7.39
CA VAL A 41 16.54 -3.72 6.69
C VAL A 41 15.73 -4.65 7.58
N ALA A 42 16.38 -5.63 8.21
CA ALA A 42 15.68 -6.56 9.11
C ALA A 42 15.09 -5.85 10.33
N ASP A 43 15.81 -4.90 10.92
CA ASP A 43 15.33 -4.07 12.03
C ASP A 43 14.08 -3.26 11.59
N PHE A 44 14.14 -2.61 10.43
CA PHE A 44 13.01 -1.88 9.86
C PHE A 44 11.80 -2.79 9.63
N GLU A 45 11.99 -3.96 9.02
CA GLU A 45 10.90 -4.91 8.76
C GLU A 45 10.23 -5.37 10.06
N ALA A 46 11.01 -5.62 11.11
CA ALA A 46 10.47 -6.01 12.42
C ALA A 46 9.70 -4.85 13.09
N ASP A 47 10.29 -3.66 13.13
CA ASP A 47 9.67 -2.48 13.75
C ASP A 47 8.41 -2.04 13.00
N PHE A 48 8.44 -2.07 11.66
CA PHE A 48 7.28 -1.71 10.85
C PHE A 48 6.14 -2.73 11.04
N ALA A 49 6.43 -4.03 11.00
CA ALA A 49 5.45 -5.08 11.28
C ALA A 49 4.80 -4.90 12.66
N ALA A 50 5.62 -4.62 13.69
CA ALA A 50 5.14 -4.38 15.04
C ALA A 50 4.24 -3.13 15.12
N SER A 51 4.61 -2.05 14.41
CA SER A 51 3.86 -0.78 14.44
C SER A 51 2.45 -0.87 13.84
N ILE A 52 2.26 -1.77 12.87
CA ILE A 52 0.96 -2.03 12.23
C ILE A 52 0.28 -3.32 12.73
N GLY A 53 0.87 -4.00 13.73
CA GLY A 53 0.26 -5.15 14.38
C GLY A 53 0.19 -6.41 13.52
N VAL A 54 1.11 -6.58 12.55
CA VAL A 54 1.21 -7.78 11.70
C VAL A 54 2.44 -8.62 12.04
N SER A 55 2.44 -9.88 11.61
CA SER A 55 3.52 -10.81 11.93
C SER A 55 4.78 -10.61 11.10
N HIS A 56 4.66 -10.07 9.89
CA HIS A 56 5.76 -9.98 8.94
C HIS A 56 5.67 -8.71 8.10
N CYS A 57 6.85 -8.18 7.75
CA CYS A 57 7.04 -7.14 6.75
C CYS A 57 8.15 -7.58 5.80
N VAL A 58 8.03 -7.24 4.54
CA VAL A 58 9.06 -7.48 3.52
C VAL A 58 9.40 -6.15 2.84
N GLY A 59 10.63 -5.68 3.03
CA GLY A 59 11.12 -4.47 2.39
C GLY A 59 11.34 -4.68 0.88
N VAL A 60 10.81 -3.75 0.08
CA VAL A 60 10.92 -3.75 -1.38
C VAL A 60 11.33 -2.35 -1.87
N GLY A 61 11.57 -2.18 -3.16
CA GLY A 61 12.07 -0.94 -3.72
C GLY A 61 11.10 0.24 -3.61
N ASN A 62 9.81 -0.01 -3.75
CA ASN A 62 8.75 1.00 -3.70
C ASN A 62 7.36 0.34 -3.60
N GLY A 63 6.30 1.15 -3.44
CA GLY A 63 4.92 0.63 -3.32
C GLY A 63 4.40 -0.08 -4.57
N LEU A 64 4.82 0.35 -5.76
CA LEU A 64 4.46 -0.36 -7.00
C LEU A 64 5.04 -1.77 -7.03
N ASP A 65 6.29 -1.94 -6.60
CA ASP A 65 6.92 -3.26 -6.48
C ASP A 65 6.24 -4.09 -5.40
N ALA A 66 5.86 -3.48 -4.26
CA ALA A 66 5.12 -4.17 -3.20
C ALA A 66 3.81 -4.79 -3.72
N LEU A 67 2.98 -3.98 -4.38
CA LEU A 67 1.71 -4.44 -4.96
C LEU A 67 1.94 -5.48 -6.07
N THR A 68 2.90 -5.22 -6.97
CA THR A 68 3.22 -6.13 -8.07
C THR A 68 3.65 -7.50 -7.54
N LEU A 69 4.59 -7.55 -6.61
CA LEU A 69 5.11 -8.80 -6.05
C LEU A 69 4.04 -9.55 -5.25
N THR A 70 3.20 -8.82 -4.50
CA THR A 70 2.07 -9.42 -3.78
C THR A 70 1.10 -10.11 -4.75
N LEU A 71 0.69 -9.41 -5.80
CA LEU A 71 -0.24 -9.95 -6.80
C LEU A 71 0.38 -11.10 -7.59
N GLN A 72 1.69 -11.04 -7.93
CA GLN A 72 2.40 -12.14 -8.58
C GLN A 72 2.47 -13.37 -7.69
N ALA A 73 2.78 -13.21 -6.40
CA ALA A 73 2.82 -14.31 -5.44
C ALA A 73 1.44 -14.96 -5.28
N LEU A 74 0.37 -14.18 -5.23
CA LEU A 74 -1.00 -14.70 -5.21
C LEU A 74 -1.36 -15.42 -6.51
N ARG A 75 -1.03 -14.82 -7.65
CA ARG A 75 -1.25 -15.43 -8.95
C ARG A 75 -0.58 -16.80 -9.06
N GLU A 76 0.67 -16.90 -8.66
CA GLU A 76 1.43 -18.15 -8.66
C GLU A 76 0.85 -19.17 -7.69
N ARG A 77 0.56 -18.74 -6.45
CA ARG A 77 0.01 -19.60 -5.40
C ARG A 77 -1.31 -20.25 -5.78
N TYR A 78 -2.19 -19.53 -6.46
CA TYR A 78 -3.53 -19.98 -6.81
C TYR A 78 -3.67 -20.44 -8.27
N GLY A 79 -2.59 -20.39 -9.05
CA GLY A 79 -2.60 -20.81 -10.45
C GLY A 79 -3.48 -19.93 -11.35
N TRP A 80 -3.58 -18.62 -11.04
CA TRP A 80 -4.45 -17.73 -11.80
C TRP A 80 -3.91 -17.43 -13.19
N THR A 81 -4.82 -17.34 -14.14
CA THR A 81 -4.56 -16.98 -15.54
C THR A 81 -4.64 -15.46 -15.74
N SER A 82 -4.24 -14.97 -16.89
CA SER A 82 -4.19 -13.52 -17.16
C SER A 82 -5.56 -12.85 -17.26
N ASP A 83 -6.64 -13.61 -17.39
CA ASP A 83 -8.02 -13.15 -17.42
C ASP A 83 -8.63 -13.00 -16.02
N CYS A 84 -7.93 -13.46 -14.96
CA CYS A 84 -8.35 -13.21 -13.59
C CYS A 84 -8.29 -11.71 -13.28
N GLU A 85 -9.34 -11.22 -12.63
CA GLU A 85 -9.60 -9.81 -12.43
C GLU A 85 -9.22 -9.35 -11.02
N VAL A 86 -8.68 -8.13 -10.96
CA VAL A 86 -8.45 -7.38 -9.72
C VAL A 86 -9.27 -6.10 -9.79
N ILE A 87 -10.19 -5.93 -8.83
CA ILE A 87 -11.02 -4.72 -8.75
C ILE A 87 -10.20 -3.62 -8.07
N VAL A 88 -10.01 -2.51 -8.79
CA VAL A 88 -9.24 -1.34 -8.32
C VAL A 88 -10.09 -0.08 -8.41
N PRO A 89 -9.92 0.94 -7.54
CA PRO A 89 -10.64 2.18 -7.69
C PRO A 89 -10.19 2.93 -8.95
N ALA A 90 -11.14 3.56 -9.66
CA ALA A 90 -10.84 4.39 -10.82
C ALA A 90 -10.08 5.67 -10.43
N MET A 91 -10.28 6.15 -9.20
CA MET A 91 -9.53 7.26 -8.62
C MET A 91 -8.44 6.74 -7.70
N THR A 92 -7.22 6.64 -8.23
CA THR A 92 -6.02 6.24 -7.49
C THR A 92 -4.77 6.78 -8.16
N PHE A 93 -3.62 6.62 -7.49
CA PHE A 93 -2.34 6.77 -8.18
C PHE A 93 -2.14 5.61 -9.17
N VAL A 94 -1.57 5.90 -10.33
CA VAL A 94 -1.41 4.92 -11.42
C VAL A 94 -0.75 3.59 -11.00
N ALA A 95 0.02 3.60 -9.92
CA ALA A 95 0.74 2.42 -9.42
C ALA A 95 -0.20 1.26 -9.08
N SER A 96 -1.37 1.51 -8.50
CA SER A 96 -2.33 0.47 -8.12
C SER A 96 -2.79 -0.34 -9.34
N ALA A 97 -3.22 0.33 -10.41
CA ALA A 97 -3.63 -0.34 -11.65
C ALA A 97 -2.44 -0.95 -12.41
N LEU A 98 -1.30 -0.23 -12.45
CA LEU A 98 -0.09 -0.70 -13.12
C LEU A 98 0.47 -1.97 -12.47
N ALA A 99 0.36 -2.11 -11.14
CA ALA A 99 0.77 -3.32 -10.43
C ALA A 99 -0.01 -4.55 -10.90
N VAL A 100 -1.31 -4.41 -11.12
CA VAL A 100 -2.17 -5.50 -11.64
C VAL A 100 -1.69 -5.94 -13.02
N VAL A 101 -1.47 -4.99 -13.92
CA VAL A 101 -0.97 -5.28 -15.28
C VAL A 101 0.41 -5.93 -15.23
N ARG A 102 1.33 -5.43 -14.40
CA ARG A 102 2.67 -6.02 -14.22
C ARG A 102 2.64 -7.41 -13.62
N ALA A 103 1.66 -7.69 -12.77
CA ALA A 103 1.44 -9.04 -12.24
C ALA A 103 0.85 -10.00 -13.29
N GLY A 104 0.50 -9.50 -14.47
CA GLY A 104 -0.10 -10.29 -15.55
C GLY A 104 -1.55 -10.65 -15.28
N LEU A 105 -2.27 -9.79 -14.56
CA LEU A 105 -3.71 -9.88 -14.25
C LEU A 105 -4.47 -8.74 -14.95
N THR A 106 -5.79 -8.81 -14.94
CA THR A 106 -6.66 -7.82 -15.57
C THR A 106 -7.22 -6.84 -14.54
N PRO A 107 -6.91 -5.54 -14.62
CA PRO A 107 -7.54 -4.55 -13.76
C PRO A 107 -8.99 -4.28 -14.21
N VAL A 108 -9.92 -4.26 -13.26
CA VAL A 108 -11.30 -3.82 -13.45
C VAL A 108 -11.52 -2.60 -12.57
N PHE A 109 -11.91 -1.48 -13.18
CA PHE A 109 -12.06 -0.22 -12.47
C PHE A 109 -13.46 -0.10 -11.91
N ALA A 110 -13.55 0.08 -10.58
CA ALA A 110 -14.76 0.49 -9.89
C ALA A 110 -14.73 1.99 -9.58
N ASP A 111 -15.86 2.64 -9.63
CA ASP A 111 -15.95 4.05 -9.25
C ASP A 111 -15.68 4.23 -7.74
N VAL A 112 -15.59 5.46 -7.30
CA VAL A 112 -15.42 5.82 -5.89
C VAL A 112 -16.65 6.54 -5.37
N ASP A 113 -16.83 6.54 -4.05
CA ASP A 113 -17.89 7.29 -3.40
C ASP A 113 -17.55 8.80 -3.28
N GLU A 114 -18.43 9.57 -2.64
CA GLU A 114 -18.26 11.01 -2.41
C GLU A 114 -17.00 11.37 -1.60
N ARG A 115 -16.43 10.40 -0.88
CA ARG A 115 -15.20 10.53 -0.12
C ARG A 115 -13.95 10.17 -0.94
N CYS A 116 -14.13 9.88 -2.24
CA CYS A 116 -13.05 9.46 -3.14
C CYS A 116 -12.41 8.12 -2.75
N VAL A 117 -13.13 7.23 -2.08
CA VAL A 117 -12.71 5.87 -1.75
C VAL A 117 -13.67 4.84 -2.32
N MET A 118 -13.16 3.64 -2.56
CA MET A 118 -13.94 2.48 -2.96
C MET A 118 -14.91 2.07 -1.84
N SER A 119 -16.13 1.67 -2.19
CA SER A 119 -17.14 1.15 -1.28
C SER A 119 -17.78 -0.13 -1.84
N ALA A 120 -18.52 -0.89 -1.03
CA ALA A 120 -19.21 -2.09 -1.51
C ALA A 120 -20.19 -1.74 -2.64
N ALA A 121 -20.90 -0.62 -2.54
CA ALA A 121 -21.85 -0.18 -3.55
C ALA A 121 -21.18 0.10 -4.90
N THR A 122 -19.97 0.67 -4.90
CA THR A 122 -19.24 0.96 -6.14
C THR A 122 -18.55 -0.28 -6.72
N VAL A 123 -18.27 -1.31 -5.92
CA VAL A 123 -17.63 -2.55 -6.34
C VAL A 123 -18.61 -3.55 -6.94
N LEU A 124 -19.78 -3.73 -6.30
CA LEU A 124 -20.74 -4.78 -6.65
C LEU A 124 -21.07 -4.87 -8.16
N PRO A 125 -21.30 -3.76 -8.89
CA PRO A 125 -21.63 -3.81 -10.32
C PRO A 125 -20.51 -4.36 -11.20
N HIS A 126 -19.29 -4.44 -10.68
CA HIS A 126 -18.07 -4.82 -11.42
C HIS A 126 -17.57 -6.24 -11.10
N LEU A 127 -18.26 -6.94 -10.19
CA LEU A 127 -17.90 -8.31 -9.87
C LEU A 127 -18.29 -9.28 -10.98
N SER A 128 -17.42 -10.23 -11.26
CA SER A 128 -17.63 -11.30 -12.21
C SER A 128 -17.09 -12.64 -11.65
N GLU A 129 -17.35 -13.73 -12.37
CA GLU A 129 -16.77 -15.03 -12.03
C GLU A 129 -15.23 -15.08 -12.15
N ARG A 130 -14.63 -14.09 -12.80
CA ARG A 130 -13.16 -13.95 -12.92
C ARG A 130 -12.55 -13.09 -11.82
N SER A 131 -13.34 -12.38 -11.05
CA SER A 131 -12.85 -11.53 -9.95
C SER A 131 -12.14 -12.39 -8.89
N ARG A 132 -10.94 -11.98 -8.49
CA ARG A 132 -10.11 -12.71 -7.51
C ARG A 132 -9.63 -11.84 -6.37
N VAL A 133 -9.37 -10.57 -6.63
CA VAL A 133 -8.82 -9.64 -5.64
C VAL A 133 -9.63 -8.35 -5.64
N LEU A 134 -9.90 -7.85 -4.45
CA LEU A 134 -10.34 -6.49 -4.20
C LEU A 134 -9.13 -5.71 -3.68
N LEU A 135 -8.80 -4.60 -4.37
CA LEU A 135 -7.64 -3.78 -4.04
C LEU A 135 -8.09 -2.35 -3.69
N PRO A 136 -8.60 -2.12 -2.47
CA PRO A 136 -8.90 -0.78 -1.99
C PRO A 136 -7.64 0.06 -1.81
N VAL A 137 -7.78 1.37 -2.03
CA VAL A 137 -6.71 2.36 -1.83
C VAL A 137 -7.15 3.37 -0.78
N HIS A 138 -6.29 3.60 0.21
CA HIS A 138 -6.51 4.59 1.28
C HIS A 138 -5.95 5.95 0.84
N LEU A 139 -6.61 6.53 -0.17
CA LEU A 139 -6.13 7.72 -0.86
C LEU A 139 -6.07 8.93 0.10
N TYR A 140 -4.96 9.66 0.05
CA TYR A 140 -4.69 10.84 0.90
C TYR A 140 -4.77 10.57 2.41
N GLY A 141 -4.62 9.30 2.82
CA GLY A 141 -4.69 8.92 4.23
C GLY A 141 -6.11 8.70 4.76
N LEU A 142 -7.12 8.76 3.87
CA LEU A 142 -8.50 8.43 4.23
C LEU A 142 -8.73 6.92 4.03
N PRO A 143 -8.96 6.16 5.10
CA PRO A 143 -9.22 4.74 4.97
C PRO A 143 -10.50 4.45 4.19
N ALA A 144 -10.44 3.49 3.26
CA ALA A 144 -11.63 2.92 2.67
C ALA A 144 -12.49 2.22 3.76
N PRO A 145 -13.77 2.01 3.56
CA PRO A 145 -14.66 1.38 4.55
C PRO A 145 -14.37 -0.13 4.67
N MET A 146 -13.23 -0.47 5.27
CA MET A 146 -12.69 -1.83 5.34
C MET A 146 -13.63 -2.87 5.93
N PRO A 147 -14.46 -2.57 6.97
CA PRO A 147 -15.40 -3.56 7.49
C PRO A 147 -16.37 -4.07 6.42
N GLU A 148 -16.95 -3.18 5.62
CA GLU A 148 -17.89 -3.57 4.55
C GLU A 148 -17.18 -4.23 3.37
N LEU A 149 -15.97 -3.77 3.00
CA LEU A 149 -15.18 -4.36 1.92
C LEU A 149 -14.66 -5.75 2.29
N THR A 150 -14.34 -5.97 3.56
CA THR A 150 -13.94 -7.30 4.07
C THR A 150 -15.11 -8.29 4.00
N GLU A 151 -16.31 -7.85 4.38
CA GLU A 151 -17.50 -8.69 4.30
C GLU A 151 -17.85 -9.00 2.84
N LEU A 152 -17.83 -8.00 1.96
CA LEU A 152 -18.04 -8.19 0.52
C LEU A 152 -17.03 -9.18 -0.07
N ALA A 153 -15.73 -9.03 0.26
CA ALA A 153 -14.69 -9.94 -0.20
C ALA A 153 -14.95 -11.37 0.28
N ARG A 154 -15.35 -11.54 1.54
CA ARG A 154 -15.70 -12.84 2.11
C ARG A 154 -16.89 -13.49 1.41
N GLU A 155 -17.97 -12.74 1.15
CA GLU A 155 -19.18 -13.22 0.49
C GLU A 155 -18.94 -13.69 -0.94
N HIS A 156 -18.03 -13.00 -1.65
CA HIS A 156 -17.72 -13.29 -3.04
C HIS A 156 -16.43 -14.12 -3.24
N GLY A 157 -15.81 -14.60 -2.15
CA GLY A 157 -14.59 -15.42 -2.21
C GLY A 157 -13.37 -14.69 -2.79
N LEU A 158 -13.29 -13.37 -2.60
CA LEU A 158 -12.18 -12.55 -3.05
C LEU A 158 -11.09 -12.45 -1.98
N LEU A 159 -9.85 -12.31 -2.42
CA LEU A 159 -8.77 -11.87 -1.54
C LEU A 159 -8.77 -10.34 -1.45
N LEU A 160 -8.37 -9.83 -0.29
CA LEU A 160 -8.27 -8.41 -0.02
C LEU A 160 -6.78 -8.02 0.04
N VAL A 161 -6.38 -7.06 -0.78
CA VAL A 161 -5.04 -6.48 -0.79
C VAL A 161 -5.18 -4.96 -0.68
N GLU A 162 -4.61 -4.35 0.35
CA GLU A 162 -4.76 -2.93 0.63
C GLU A 162 -3.57 -2.14 0.08
N ASP A 163 -3.83 -1.07 -0.67
CA ASP A 163 -2.83 -0.04 -1.00
C ASP A 163 -2.90 1.06 0.06
N ALA A 164 -2.02 0.96 1.06
CA ALA A 164 -1.91 1.90 2.17
C ALA A 164 -0.71 2.86 2.02
N ALA A 165 -0.19 3.05 0.81
CA ALA A 165 1.00 3.87 0.56
C ALA A 165 0.90 5.31 1.09
N GLN A 166 -0.31 5.84 1.22
CA GLN A 166 -0.58 7.19 1.72
C GLN A 166 -1.25 7.22 3.11
N ALA A 167 -1.38 6.07 3.78
CA ALA A 167 -2.19 5.94 4.99
C ALA A 167 -1.42 5.42 6.22
N HIS A 168 -0.11 5.65 6.28
CA HIS A 168 0.69 5.28 7.45
C HIS A 168 0.17 5.97 8.71
N GLY A 169 -0.15 5.16 9.74
CA GLY A 169 -0.72 5.65 11.00
C GLY A 169 -2.23 5.91 10.96
N ALA A 170 -2.90 5.66 9.83
CA ALA A 170 -4.37 5.66 9.81
C ALA A 170 -4.91 4.48 10.62
N VAL A 171 -6.08 4.66 11.23
CA VAL A 171 -6.67 3.68 12.15
C VAL A 171 -8.15 3.50 11.86
N ILE A 172 -8.63 2.27 11.79
CA ILE A 172 -10.06 1.93 11.70
C ILE A 172 -10.44 1.08 12.91
N GLY A 173 -11.40 1.54 13.71
CA GLY A 173 -11.87 0.80 14.87
C GLY A 173 -10.77 0.46 15.89
N GLY A 174 -9.75 1.32 16.01
CA GLY A 174 -8.61 1.11 16.92
C GLY A 174 -7.51 0.19 16.39
N LYS A 175 -7.60 -0.23 15.14
CA LYS A 175 -6.56 -1.03 14.46
C LYS A 175 -5.88 -0.19 13.38
N PRO A 176 -4.54 -0.25 13.27
CA PRO A 176 -3.82 0.36 12.17
C PRO A 176 -4.23 -0.20 10.83
#